data_796ab13777ed3701d80aade096193cf7
#
_entry.id   796ab13777ed3701d80aade096193cf7
#
_cell.length_a   1.000
_cell.length_b   1.000
_cell.length_c   1.000
_cell.angle_alpha   90.00
_cell.angle_beta   90.00
_cell.angle_gamma   90.00
#
_symmetry.space_group_name_H-M   'P 1'
#
loop_
_entity.id
_entity.type
_entity.pdbx_description
1 polymer ?
#
loop_
_entity_poly.entity_id
_entity_poly.type
_entity_poly.pdbx_seq_one_letter_code
_entity_poly.pdbx_strand_id
1 'polypeptide(L)'
;MIFRGDGEAARGYDFVIVGGGAAGCAVAARLSRVAGCRVLLLEAGGVGRSPWLQVPAAALFTMRNPRYAWRYDTEAGVGDDRPSGLLAGRMLGGGTGINGMMYLRGQPADYDRWRDEAGCPGWGYADLLPFFRRTEASDRGASDLHGDAGPIGTSRGGSSLPVAEAFLDACERSGLPRADDLNALSSEGAGYYDGMIRNGLRSTARDYLSRVADPRQLTILTGCHVTGVDIVHGRAVAVRYVRNGKSCRVEAAQEILLASGCVNTTQLLMLSGIGPADDLLRHGIAVHADAPEIGANMQNHVAATLQFGLDAGLTATDQLRGAGAMTAAAQYLIGRRGLLSELPTPAGALIRAGEGDGPDAQIILGGGVPGRGAGWLAVLSD
;
A
#
# COMPACT_ATOMS: atom_id res chain seq x y z
N MET A 1 -21.67 7.97 3.55
CA MET A 1 -20.40 7.96 4.33
C MET A 1 -20.39 9.26 5.16
N ILE A 2 -20.51 9.15 6.48
CA ILE A 2 -20.57 10.33 7.37
C ILE A 2 -19.13 10.69 7.73
N PHE A 3 -18.52 11.58 6.94
CA PHE A 3 -17.33 12.31 7.39
C PHE A 3 -17.82 13.41 8.32
N ARG A 4 -17.64 13.26 9.63
CA ARG A 4 -17.83 14.38 10.56
C ARG A 4 -16.63 15.30 10.42
N GLY A 5 -16.76 16.31 9.56
CA GLY A 5 -15.69 17.27 9.27
C GLY A 5 -15.20 18.04 10.50
N ASP A 6 -16.05 18.51 11.39
CA ASP A 6 -15.71 19.47 12.45
C ASP A 6 -16.18 19.10 13.87
N GLY A 7 -16.69 17.87 14.07
CA GLY A 7 -17.14 17.41 15.39
C GLY A 7 -15.98 16.92 16.27
N GLU A 8 -16.04 17.23 17.56
CA GLU A 8 -15.28 16.50 18.57
C GLU A 8 -15.68 15.03 18.55
N ALA A 9 -14.72 14.13 18.84
CA ALA A 9 -15.05 12.72 19.02
C ALA A 9 -16.13 12.60 20.10
N ALA A 10 -17.30 12.12 19.72
CA ALA A 10 -18.37 11.85 20.68
C ALA A 10 -17.86 10.85 21.74
N ARG A 11 -18.32 10.97 22.98
CA ARG A 11 -17.95 10.01 24.02
C ARG A 11 -18.47 8.60 23.69
N GLY A 12 -17.67 7.60 23.98
CA GLY A 12 -18.08 6.21 24.05
C GLY A 12 -17.90 5.43 22.74
N TYR A 13 -16.68 5.30 22.25
CA TYR A 13 -16.33 4.32 21.22
C TYR A 13 -15.87 3.01 21.86
N ASP A 14 -16.25 1.90 21.25
CA ASP A 14 -15.79 0.57 21.65
C ASP A 14 -14.36 0.34 21.15
N PHE A 15 -14.11 0.69 19.88
CA PHE A 15 -12.81 0.58 19.24
C PHE A 15 -12.34 1.92 18.70
N VAL A 16 -11.06 2.23 18.92
CA VAL A 16 -10.38 3.38 18.32
C VAL A 16 -9.26 2.85 17.43
N ILE A 17 -9.34 3.14 16.13
CA ILE A 17 -8.36 2.72 15.12
C ILE A 17 -7.49 3.92 14.78
N VAL A 18 -6.19 3.78 14.93
CA VAL A 18 -5.20 4.81 14.62
C VAL A 18 -4.55 4.50 13.29
N GLY A 19 -4.82 5.34 12.28
CA GLY A 19 -4.34 5.20 10.91
C GLY A 19 -5.39 4.63 9.96
N GLY A 20 -5.80 5.45 8.98
CA GLY A 20 -6.75 5.10 7.93
C GLY A 20 -6.08 4.50 6.69
N GLY A 21 -4.99 3.74 6.87
CA GLY A 21 -4.28 3.03 5.82
C GLY A 21 -4.99 1.76 5.35
N ALA A 22 -4.25 0.86 4.70
CA ALA A 22 -4.79 -0.39 4.16
C ALA A 22 -5.45 -1.25 5.26
N ALA A 23 -4.71 -1.51 6.33
CA ALA A 23 -5.21 -2.29 7.46
C ALA A 23 -6.35 -1.58 8.19
N GLY A 24 -6.18 -0.30 8.55
CA GLY A 24 -7.19 0.45 9.31
C GLY A 24 -8.52 0.58 8.59
N CYS A 25 -8.53 0.80 7.27
CA CYS A 25 -9.76 0.83 6.48
C CYS A 25 -10.48 -0.53 6.47
N ALA A 26 -9.72 -1.63 6.32
CA ALA A 26 -10.28 -2.97 6.32
C ALA A 26 -10.89 -3.34 7.69
N VAL A 27 -10.15 -3.09 8.77
CA VAL A 27 -10.60 -3.37 10.13
C VAL A 27 -11.81 -2.51 10.50
N ALA A 28 -11.76 -1.20 10.21
CA ALA A 28 -12.89 -0.29 10.47
C ALA A 28 -14.18 -0.76 9.78
N ALA A 29 -14.07 -1.15 8.50
CA ALA A 29 -15.21 -1.66 7.74
C ALA A 29 -15.74 -3.00 8.28
N ARG A 30 -14.89 -3.83 8.87
CA ARG A 30 -15.30 -5.12 9.44
C ARG A 30 -15.94 -4.95 10.81
N LEU A 31 -15.31 -4.21 11.72
CA LEU A 31 -15.84 -3.96 13.06
C LEU A 31 -17.19 -3.22 13.01
N SER A 32 -17.36 -2.30 12.08
CA SER A 32 -18.63 -1.59 11.89
C SER A 32 -19.81 -2.45 11.42
N ARG A 33 -19.60 -3.73 11.13
CA ARG A 33 -20.69 -4.71 10.85
C ARG A 33 -21.22 -5.40 12.10
N VAL A 34 -20.50 -5.29 13.21
CA VAL A 34 -20.93 -5.88 14.49
C VAL A 34 -22.00 -4.97 15.09
N ALA A 35 -23.18 -5.50 15.32
CA ALA A 35 -24.32 -4.74 15.84
C ALA A 35 -23.97 -4.09 17.21
N GLY A 36 -24.29 -2.81 17.35
CA GLY A 36 -24.02 -2.05 18.57
C GLY A 36 -22.56 -1.60 18.76
N CYS A 37 -21.64 -2.03 17.90
CA CYS A 37 -20.23 -1.66 17.98
C CYS A 37 -19.99 -0.26 17.40
N ARG A 38 -19.43 0.65 18.20
CA ARG A 38 -19.08 2.00 17.78
C ARG A 38 -17.58 2.10 17.54
N VAL A 39 -17.22 2.40 16.29
CA VAL A 39 -15.84 2.45 15.83
C VAL A 39 -15.44 3.89 15.48
N LEU A 40 -14.29 4.32 15.95
CA LEU A 40 -13.64 5.56 15.55
C LEU A 40 -12.39 5.24 14.73
N LEU A 41 -12.29 5.82 13.53
CA LEU A 41 -11.07 5.78 12.71
C LEU A 41 -10.44 7.17 12.68
N LEU A 42 -9.20 7.29 13.15
CA LEU A 42 -8.38 8.50 13.15
C LEU A 42 -7.36 8.42 12.01
N GLU A 43 -7.34 9.42 11.13
CA GLU A 43 -6.37 9.55 10.04
C GLU A 43 -5.67 10.89 10.10
N ALA A 44 -4.33 10.88 10.01
CA ALA A 44 -3.51 12.10 10.08
C ALA A 44 -3.66 12.98 8.82
N GLY A 45 -3.81 12.35 7.68
CA GLY A 45 -4.01 13.05 6.41
C GLY A 45 -5.46 13.38 6.12
N GLY A 46 -5.72 13.81 4.90
CA GLY A 46 -7.07 14.11 4.42
C GLY A 46 -7.78 12.91 3.81
N VAL A 47 -8.95 13.17 3.22
CA VAL A 47 -9.80 12.13 2.59
C VAL A 47 -9.21 11.61 1.27
N GLY A 48 -8.25 12.30 0.66
CA GLY A 48 -7.68 11.88 -0.62
C GLY A 48 -8.65 12.02 -1.80
N ARG A 49 -9.35 13.15 -1.91
CA ARG A 49 -10.36 13.38 -2.99
C ARG A 49 -9.81 14.01 -4.27
N SER A 50 -8.50 14.28 -4.35
CA SER A 50 -7.93 14.87 -5.55
C SER A 50 -8.16 13.98 -6.78
N PRO A 51 -8.65 14.51 -7.90
CA PRO A 51 -8.77 13.73 -9.14
C PRO A 51 -7.46 13.11 -9.60
N TRP A 52 -6.33 13.80 -9.37
CA TRP A 52 -5.00 13.31 -9.71
C TRP A 52 -4.61 12.01 -8.99
N LEU A 53 -5.14 11.80 -7.77
CA LEU A 53 -4.92 10.55 -7.04
C LEU A 53 -5.66 9.36 -7.67
N GLN A 54 -6.67 9.64 -8.49
CA GLN A 54 -7.47 8.60 -9.14
C GLN A 54 -6.92 8.19 -10.51
N VAL A 55 -6.11 9.05 -11.14
CA VAL A 55 -5.49 8.77 -12.44
C VAL A 55 -4.29 7.85 -12.25
N PRO A 56 -4.29 6.61 -12.79
CA PRO A 56 -3.20 5.67 -12.57
C PRO A 56 -1.82 6.21 -12.96
N ALA A 57 -1.68 6.78 -14.15
CA ALA A 57 -0.40 7.33 -14.62
C ALA A 57 0.10 8.53 -13.79
N ALA A 58 -0.76 9.19 -13.00
CA ALA A 58 -0.35 10.29 -12.13
C ALA A 58 0.32 9.82 -10.82
N ALA A 59 0.43 8.52 -10.57
CA ALA A 59 1.05 7.96 -9.37
C ALA A 59 2.45 8.54 -9.11
N LEU A 60 3.30 8.61 -10.12
CA LEU A 60 4.68 9.12 -10.02
C LEU A 60 4.77 10.59 -9.56
N PHE A 61 3.73 11.38 -9.81
CA PHE A 61 3.67 12.79 -9.39
C PHE A 61 3.04 12.94 -8.01
N THR A 62 2.04 12.11 -7.70
CA THR A 62 1.29 12.22 -6.43
C THR A 62 2.03 11.64 -5.25
N MET A 63 2.85 10.60 -5.45
CA MET A 63 3.58 9.91 -4.39
C MET A 63 4.59 10.79 -3.66
N ARG A 64 5.13 11.83 -4.32
CA ARG A 64 6.12 12.76 -3.74
C ARG A 64 5.50 14.02 -3.16
N ASN A 65 4.18 14.18 -3.24
CA ASN A 65 3.50 15.37 -2.74
C ASN A 65 3.33 15.28 -1.21
N PRO A 66 3.90 16.20 -0.42
CA PRO A 66 3.84 16.15 1.05
C PRO A 66 2.43 16.26 1.63
N ARG A 67 1.45 16.67 0.82
CA ARG A 67 0.04 16.66 1.21
C ARG A 67 -0.51 15.25 1.33
N TYR A 68 0.04 14.29 0.58
CA TYR A 68 -0.47 12.92 0.46
C TYR A 68 0.51 11.88 0.97
N ALA A 69 1.76 12.27 1.26
CA ALA A 69 2.81 11.37 1.70
C ALA A 69 3.55 11.91 2.92
N TRP A 70 3.89 11.00 3.82
CA TRP A 70 4.98 11.14 4.76
C TRP A 70 6.28 10.88 4.02
N ARG A 71 7.31 11.63 4.37
CA ARG A 71 8.67 11.37 3.94
C ARG A 71 9.52 11.16 5.19
N TYR A 72 10.23 10.06 5.23
CA TYR A 72 11.20 9.75 6.25
C TYR A 72 12.56 9.70 5.58
N ASP A 73 13.48 10.52 6.05
CA ASP A 73 14.86 10.46 5.59
C ASP A 73 15.59 9.40 6.45
N THR A 74 16.33 8.52 5.79
CA THR A 74 17.16 7.53 6.49
C THR A 74 18.51 8.16 6.82
N GLU A 75 19.11 7.74 7.92
CA GLU A 75 20.52 8.01 8.18
C GLU A 75 21.39 7.24 7.19
N ALA A 76 22.59 7.74 6.92
CA ALA A 76 23.54 7.04 6.07
C ALA A 76 23.87 5.67 6.68
N GLY A 77 23.67 4.61 5.91
CA GLY A 77 23.98 3.26 6.32
C GLY A 77 25.47 2.93 6.15
N VAL A 78 25.90 1.83 6.74
CA VAL A 78 27.26 1.32 6.55
C VAL A 78 27.43 0.97 5.06
N GLY A 79 28.31 1.71 4.38
CA GLY A 79 28.62 1.48 2.95
C GLY A 79 27.83 2.28 1.93
N ASP A 80 26.87 3.13 2.36
CA ASP A 80 26.18 4.09 1.48
C ASP A 80 26.02 5.43 2.19
N ASP A 81 26.77 6.44 1.74
CA ASP A 81 26.72 7.81 2.28
C ASP A 81 25.53 8.63 1.74
N ARG A 82 24.66 8.02 0.93
CA ARG A 82 23.52 8.71 0.35
C ARG A 82 22.26 8.49 1.19
N PRO A 83 21.69 9.56 1.77
CA PRO A 83 20.38 9.44 2.43
C PRO A 83 19.34 8.94 1.42
N SER A 84 18.68 7.85 1.75
CA SER A 84 17.50 7.41 1.02
C SER A 84 16.23 7.90 1.74
N GLY A 85 15.16 8.12 1.00
CA GLY A 85 13.90 8.56 1.57
C GLY A 85 12.84 7.47 1.46
N LEU A 86 12.22 7.14 2.59
CA LEU A 86 11.06 6.26 2.61
C LEU A 86 9.78 7.10 2.50
N LEU A 87 8.84 6.67 1.66
CA LEU A 87 7.54 7.32 1.49
C LEU A 87 6.42 6.44 2.05
N ALA A 88 5.52 7.05 2.81
CA ALA A 88 4.30 6.38 3.27
C ALA A 88 3.07 7.26 2.99
N GLY A 89 1.92 6.66 2.74
CA GLY A 89 0.69 7.41 2.45
C GLY A 89 0.18 8.18 3.67
N ARG A 90 -0.28 9.43 3.45
CA ARG A 90 -0.86 10.34 4.45
C ARG A 90 -2.27 10.75 4.03
N MET A 91 -3.17 9.80 3.98
CA MET A 91 -4.58 10.00 3.64
C MET A 91 -5.38 8.73 3.90
N LEU A 92 -6.71 8.81 3.84
CA LEU A 92 -7.54 7.60 3.83
C LEU A 92 -7.18 6.71 2.64
N GLY A 93 -6.92 5.44 2.92
CA GLY A 93 -6.34 4.46 2.02
C GLY A 93 -4.83 4.29 2.18
N GLY A 94 -4.15 5.23 2.87
CA GLY A 94 -2.73 5.15 3.17
C GLY A 94 -1.87 4.95 1.92
N GLY A 95 -0.92 4.02 1.99
CA GLY A 95 -0.01 3.67 0.89
C GLY A 95 -0.71 3.28 -0.40
N THR A 96 -1.91 2.69 -0.34
CA THR A 96 -2.69 2.33 -1.54
C THR A 96 -3.15 3.55 -2.35
N GLY A 97 -3.14 4.74 -1.75
CA GLY A 97 -3.45 6.00 -2.43
C GLY A 97 -2.28 6.57 -3.25
N ILE A 98 -1.05 6.12 -3.00
CA ILE A 98 0.17 6.66 -3.64
C ILE A 98 1.09 5.61 -4.25
N ASN A 99 0.86 4.30 -4.04
CA ASN A 99 1.69 3.21 -4.58
C ASN A 99 1.60 3.10 -6.11
N GLY A 100 2.40 2.22 -6.71
CA GLY A 100 2.39 1.90 -8.13
C GLY A 100 1.20 1.06 -8.59
N MET A 101 0.29 0.69 -7.69
CA MET A 101 -0.93 -0.09 -7.96
C MET A 101 -0.71 -1.52 -8.46
N MET A 102 0.49 -2.02 -8.55
CA MET A 102 0.70 -3.44 -8.85
C MET A 102 -0.03 -4.30 -7.81
N TYR A 103 -0.83 -5.24 -8.30
CA TYR A 103 -1.54 -6.21 -7.48
C TYR A 103 -0.83 -7.55 -7.60
N LEU A 104 0.08 -7.79 -6.69
CA LEU A 104 0.88 -9.00 -6.61
C LEU A 104 0.83 -9.53 -5.18
N ARG A 105 0.57 -10.81 -5.03
CA ARG A 105 0.64 -11.53 -3.76
C ARG A 105 2.06 -12.06 -3.55
N GLY A 106 2.43 -12.33 -2.30
CA GLY A 106 3.62 -13.14 -1.99
C GLY A 106 3.47 -14.57 -2.49
N GLN A 107 4.59 -15.26 -2.58
CA GLN A 107 4.59 -16.67 -2.96
C GLN A 107 3.92 -17.52 -1.87
N PRO A 108 3.30 -18.67 -2.21
CA PRO A 108 2.76 -19.58 -1.21
C PRO A 108 3.78 -19.96 -0.14
N ALA A 109 5.03 -20.21 -0.54
CA ALA A 109 6.11 -20.57 0.36
C ALA A 109 6.43 -19.46 1.39
N ASP A 110 6.25 -18.17 1.07
CA ASP A 110 6.51 -17.08 2.02
C ASP A 110 5.54 -17.12 3.19
N TYR A 111 4.26 -17.35 2.91
CA TYR A 111 3.22 -17.48 3.94
C TYR A 111 3.35 -18.79 4.73
N ASP A 112 3.72 -19.87 4.05
CA ASP A 112 3.93 -21.15 4.71
C ASP A 112 5.14 -21.08 5.65
N ARG A 113 6.22 -20.34 5.32
CA ARG A 113 7.31 -20.04 6.25
C ARG A 113 6.83 -19.26 7.48
N TRP A 114 5.91 -18.31 7.32
CA TRP A 114 5.35 -17.63 8.50
C TRP A 114 4.62 -18.60 9.42
N ARG A 115 3.85 -19.54 8.88
CA ARG A 115 3.19 -20.58 9.68
C ARG A 115 4.18 -21.51 10.35
N ASP A 116 5.13 -22.03 9.57
CA ASP A 116 5.95 -23.19 9.98
C ASP A 116 7.22 -22.77 10.72
N GLU A 117 7.91 -21.74 10.26
CA GLU A 117 9.20 -21.31 10.82
C GLU A 117 9.05 -20.16 11.82
N ALA A 118 8.17 -19.18 11.53
CA ALA A 118 7.93 -18.07 12.44
C ALA A 118 6.87 -18.37 13.51
N GLY A 119 6.29 -19.59 13.53
CA GLY A 119 5.33 -20.01 14.53
C GLY A 119 4.00 -19.25 14.53
N CYS A 120 3.51 -18.85 13.33
CA CYS A 120 2.27 -18.10 13.14
C CYS A 120 1.16 -19.02 12.59
N PRO A 121 0.50 -19.87 13.40
CA PRO A 121 -0.56 -20.76 12.92
C PRO A 121 -1.72 -19.95 12.34
N GLY A 122 -2.31 -20.43 11.22
CA GLY A 122 -3.36 -19.72 10.49
C GLY A 122 -2.87 -18.63 9.52
N TRP A 123 -1.55 -18.52 9.31
CA TRP A 123 -0.93 -17.58 8.37
C TRP A 123 -0.32 -18.26 7.13
N GLY A 124 -0.54 -19.58 6.95
CA GLY A 124 -0.15 -20.25 5.72
C GLY A 124 -0.97 -19.78 4.51
N TYR A 125 -0.43 -20.01 3.31
CA TYR A 125 -1.10 -19.52 2.09
C TYR A 125 -2.54 -20.03 1.95
N ALA A 126 -2.78 -21.30 2.25
CA ALA A 126 -4.13 -21.89 2.20
C ALA A 126 -5.10 -21.20 3.16
N ASP A 127 -4.61 -20.76 4.33
CA ASP A 127 -5.41 -20.03 5.32
C ASP A 127 -5.73 -18.61 4.84
N LEU A 128 -4.80 -17.97 4.14
CA LEU A 128 -4.91 -16.58 3.69
C LEU A 128 -5.64 -16.43 2.35
N LEU A 129 -5.61 -17.41 1.47
CA LEU A 129 -6.24 -17.34 0.15
C LEU A 129 -7.73 -16.96 0.18
N PRO A 130 -8.57 -17.44 1.11
CA PRO A 130 -9.96 -16.99 1.24
C PRO A 130 -10.08 -15.48 1.54
N PHE A 131 -9.09 -14.90 2.24
CA PHE A 131 -9.07 -13.46 2.53
C PHE A 131 -8.62 -12.65 1.31
N PHE A 132 -7.65 -13.12 0.54
CA PHE A 132 -7.27 -12.51 -0.73
C PHE A 132 -8.46 -12.46 -1.68
N ARG A 133 -9.13 -13.58 -1.90
CA ARG A 133 -10.35 -13.66 -2.73
C ARG A 133 -11.46 -12.73 -2.25
N ARG A 134 -11.68 -12.64 -0.94
CA ARG A 134 -12.70 -11.75 -0.34
C ARG A 134 -12.36 -10.28 -0.48
N THR A 135 -11.08 -9.94 -0.61
CA THR A 135 -10.59 -8.57 -0.72
C THR A 135 -10.78 -8.01 -2.12
N GLU A 136 -10.59 -8.81 -3.15
CA GLU A 136 -10.55 -8.34 -4.53
C GLU A 136 -11.90 -8.45 -5.27
N ALA A 137 -12.06 -7.56 -6.24
CA ALA A 137 -13.07 -7.63 -7.29
C ALA A 137 -12.34 -7.60 -8.62
N SER A 138 -11.84 -8.78 -9.01
CA SER A 138 -11.05 -8.98 -10.21
C SER A 138 -11.92 -9.02 -11.46
N ASP A 139 -11.49 -8.36 -12.52
CA ASP A 139 -12.09 -8.50 -13.85
C ASP A 139 -11.72 -9.80 -14.58
N ARG A 140 -10.81 -10.62 -13.99
CA ARG A 140 -10.61 -12.02 -14.36
C ARG A 140 -11.81 -12.90 -14.04
N GLY A 141 -12.72 -12.42 -13.17
CA GLY A 141 -13.82 -13.18 -12.63
C GLY A 141 -13.45 -14.04 -11.43
N ALA A 142 -14.44 -14.67 -10.81
CA ALA A 142 -14.25 -15.59 -9.70
C ALA A 142 -13.58 -16.90 -10.15
N SER A 143 -12.60 -17.36 -9.36
CA SER A 143 -11.91 -18.64 -9.57
C SER A 143 -11.41 -19.20 -8.23
N ASP A 144 -10.64 -20.27 -8.26
CA ASP A 144 -9.98 -20.78 -7.04
C ASP A 144 -8.95 -19.80 -6.51
N LEU A 145 -8.36 -18.95 -7.34
CA LEU A 145 -7.38 -17.96 -6.95
C LEU A 145 -7.97 -16.56 -6.78
N HIS A 146 -8.96 -16.17 -7.56
CA HIS A 146 -9.50 -14.81 -7.62
C HIS A 146 -10.91 -14.69 -7.06
N GLY A 147 -11.20 -13.50 -6.50
CA GLY A 147 -12.54 -13.08 -6.15
C GLY A 147 -13.03 -11.97 -7.07
N ASP A 148 -14.34 -11.83 -7.26
CA ASP A 148 -14.96 -10.83 -8.14
C ASP A 148 -15.86 -9.82 -7.41
N ALA A 149 -16.05 -10.01 -6.11
CA ALA A 149 -17.02 -9.26 -5.31
C ALA A 149 -16.41 -8.44 -4.16
N GLY A 150 -15.09 -8.40 -4.02
CA GLY A 150 -14.39 -7.67 -2.97
C GLY A 150 -14.46 -6.15 -3.11
N PRO A 151 -13.99 -5.41 -2.09
CA PRO A 151 -13.94 -3.96 -2.13
C PRO A 151 -12.90 -3.41 -3.08
N ILE A 152 -11.75 -4.08 -3.22
CA ILE A 152 -10.63 -3.63 -4.04
C ILE A 152 -10.84 -4.09 -5.47
N GLY A 153 -11.03 -3.14 -6.38
CA GLY A 153 -11.10 -3.46 -7.80
C GLY A 153 -9.72 -3.74 -8.36
N THR A 154 -9.57 -4.87 -9.02
CA THR A 154 -8.36 -5.22 -9.75
C THR A 154 -8.67 -5.48 -11.22
N SER A 155 -7.79 -5.04 -12.09
CA SER A 155 -7.87 -5.28 -13.52
C SER A 155 -6.75 -6.18 -13.98
N ARG A 156 -7.08 -7.09 -14.91
CA ARG A 156 -6.09 -7.89 -15.61
C ARG A 156 -5.05 -6.99 -16.25
N GLY A 157 -3.81 -7.40 -16.17
CA GLY A 157 -2.69 -6.68 -16.72
C GLY A 157 -2.75 -6.55 -18.24
N GLY A 158 -2.14 -5.50 -18.72
CA GLY A 158 -1.98 -5.19 -20.13
C GLY A 158 -1.33 -3.83 -20.32
N SER A 159 -0.82 -3.56 -21.49
CA SER A 159 -0.24 -2.25 -21.79
C SER A 159 -0.40 -1.91 -23.26
N SER A 160 -0.62 -0.62 -23.55
CA SER A 160 -0.55 -0.06 -24.88
C SER A 160 0.87 0.30 -25.32
N LEU A 161 1.87 0.12 -24.43
CA LEU A 161 3.28 0.42 -24.72
C LEU A 161 3.95 -0.76 -25.46
N PRO A 162 4.50 -0.54 -26.67
CA PRO A 162 5.20 -1.58 -27.41
C PRO A 162 6.39 -2.18 -26.65
N VAL A 163 7.06 -1.40 -25.82
CA VAL A 163 8.19 -1.89 -25.01
C VAL A 163 7.78 -2.98 -24.03
N ALA A 164 6.53 -3.00 -23.56
CA ALA A 164 6.06 -4.02 -22.63
C ALA A 164 5.98 -5.39 -23.31
N GLU A 165 5.45 -5.45 -24.53
CA GLU A 165 5.41 -6.69 -25.30
C GLU A 165 6.80 -7.15 -25.73
N ALA A 166 7.65 -6.22 -26.18
CA ALA A 166 9.04 -6.51 -26.53
C ALA A 166 9.84 -7.09 -25.35
N PHE A 167 9.58 -6.60 -24.12
CA PHE A 167 10.16 -7.13 -22.90
C PHE A 167 9.71 -8.56 -22.64
N LEU A 168 8.41 -8.85 -22.74
CA LEU A 168 7.87 -10.19 -22.52
C LEU A 168 8.41 -11.18 -23.55
N ASP A 169 8.50 -10.77 -24.83
CA ASP A 169 9.12 -11.57 -25.89
C ASP A 169 10.60 -11.84 -25.63
N ALA A 170 11.33 -10.86 -25.07
CA ALA A 170 12.73 -11.05 -24.72
C ALA A 170 12.89 -12.04 -23.55
N CYS A 171 12.02 -11.97 -22.55
CA CYS A 171 11.98 -12.93 -21.45
C CYS A 171 11.74 -14.36 -21.95
N GLU A 172 10.76 -14.53 -22.83
CA GLU A 172 10.45 -15.83 -23.41
C GLU A 172 11.61 -16.40 -24.23
N ARG A 173 12.26 -15.57 -25.06
CA ARG A 173 13.49 -15.97 -25.80
C ARG A 173 14.66 -16.31 -24.88
N SER A 174 14.66 -15.75 -23.64
CA SER A 174 15.67 -16.05 -22.62
C SER A 174 15.33 -17.30 -21.78
N GLY A 175 14.24 -17.99 -22.11
CA GLY A 175 13.83 -19.22 -21.41
C GLY A 175 12.88 -19.01 -20.23
N LEU A 176 12.45 -17.78 -19.94
CA LEU A 176 11.42 -17.52 -18.92
C LEU A 176 10.03 -17.73 -19.52
N PRO A 177 9.19 -18.58 -18.95
CA PRO A 177 7.85 -18.82 -19.49
C PRO A 177 6.98 -17.57 -19.38
N ARG A 178 6.09 -17.40 -20.37
CA ARG A 178 5.06 -16.37 -20.34
C ARG A 178 3.98 -16.77 -19.34
N ALA A 179 3.73 -15.91 -18.36
CA ALA A 179 2.70 -16.10 -17.33
C ALA A 179 1.48 -15.22 -17.63
N ASP A 180 0.31 -15.84 -17.73
CA ASP A 180 -0.95 -15.11 -17.89
C ASP A 180 -1.36 -14.44 -16.56
N ASP A 181 -0.97 -15.04 -15.45
CA ASP A 181 -1.30 -14.59 -14.10
C ASP A 181 -0.11 -14.78 -13.16
N LEU A 182 0.51 -13.67 -12.77
CA LEU A 182 1.62 -13.67 -11.83
C LEU A 182 1.19 -13.95 -10.38
N ASN A 183 -0.11 -13.99 -10.07
CA ASN A 183 -0.67 -14.42 -8.79
C ASN A 183 -1.00 -15.92 -8.75
N ALA A 184 -0.73 -16.67 -9.82
CA ALA A 184 -0.91 -18.11 -9.86
C ALA A 184 0.05 -18.83 -8.88
N LEU A 185 -0.33 -20.04 -8.47
CA LEU A 185 0.48 -20.85 -7.54
C LEU A 185 1.88 -21.21 -8.07
N SER A 186 2.03 -21.27 -9.38
CA SER A 186 3.32 -21.43 -10.07
C SER A 186 3.61 -20.15 -10.84
N SER A 187 4.23 -19.20 -10.16
CA SER A 187 4.32 -17.80 -10.63
C SER A 187 5.67 -17.42 -11.22
N GLU A 188 6.65 -18.34 -11.29
CA GLU A 188 7.91 -18.07 -12.02
C GLU A 188 7.61 -17.83 -13.49
N GLY A 189 8.15 -16.71 -14.03
CA GLY A 189 7.93 -16.33 -15.42
C GLY A 189 7.74 -14.82 -15.59
N ALA A 190 7.47 -14.41 -16.83
CA ALA A 190 7.26 -13.01 -17.19
C ALA A 190 5.81 -12.78 -17.64
N GLY A 191 5.23 -11.66 -17.21
CA GLY A 191 3.85 -11.35 -17.53
C GLY A 191 3.49 -9.89 -17.26
N TYR A 192 2.25 -9.55 -17.57
CA TYR A 192 1.66 -8.30 -17.15
C TYR A 192 1.21 -8.37 -15.70
N TYR A 193 1.48 -7.31 -14.94
CA TYR A 193 0.93 -7.19 -13.57
C TYR A 193 -0.55 -6.86 -13.61
N ASP A 194 -1.33 -7.52 -12.79
CA ASP A 194 -2.67 -7.06 -12.47
C ASP A 194 -2.59 -5.73 -11.70
N GLY A 195 -3.52 -4.83 -11.95
CA GLY A 195 -3.52 -3.50 -11.38
C GLY A 195 -4.64 -3.28 -10.37
N MET A 196 -4.37 -2.59 -9.26
CA MET A 196 -5.41 -2.03 -8.39
C MET A 196 -6.13 -0.88 -9.10
N ILE A 197 -6.80 -1.21 -10.19
CA ILE A 197 -7.50 -0.28 -11.09
C ILE A 197 -8.91 -0.82 -11.33
N ARG A 198 -9.90 0.05 -11.28
CA ARG A 198 -11.29 -0.27 -11.60
C ARG A 198 -11.86 0.80 -12.51
N ASN A 199 -12.31 0.40 -13.70
CA ASN A 199 -12.87 1.33 -14.70
C ASN A 199 -11.92 2.51 -15.00
N GLY A 200 -10.64 2.25 -15.16
CA GLY A 200 -9.60 3.25 -15.42
C GLY A 200 -9.28 4.18 -14.25
N LEU A 201 -9.75 3.89 -13.06
CA LEU A 201 -9.47 4.64 -11.85
C LEU A 201 -8.71 3.78 -10.84
N ARG A 202 -7.78 4.39 -10.09
CA ARG A 202 -7.12 3.77 -8.96
C ARG A 202 -8.16 3.26 -7.96
N SER A 203 -8.09 2.00 -7.59
CA SER A 203 -8.76 1.42 -6.43
C SER A 203 -7.84 1.47 -5.21
N THR A 204 -8.42 1.73 -4.04
CA THR A 204 -7.65 1.93 -2.82
C THR A 204 -8.34 1.27 -1.63
N ALA A 205 -7.62 1.06 -0.54
CA ALA A 205 -8.21 0.55 0.70
C ALA A 205 -9.35 1.41 1.25
N ARG A 206 -9.47 2.68 0.85
CA ARG A 206 -10.65 3.50 1.15
C ARG A 206 -11.95 2.88 0.63
N ASP A 207 -11.88 2.03 -0.38
CA ASP A 207 -13.04 1.39 -0.97
C ASP A 207 -13.72 0.40 -0.01
N TYR A 208 -13.01 -0.12 0.99
CA TYR A 208 -13.60 -0.85 2.11
C TYR A 208 -14.64 -0.01 2.85
N LEU A 209 -14.37 1.27 3.06
CA LEU A 209 -15.24 2.17 3.82
C LEU A 209 -16.55 2.48 3.07
N SER A 210 -16.59 2.32 1.74
CA SER A 210 -17.82 2.47 0.96
C SER A 210 -18.82 1.32 1.17
N ARG A 211 -18.37 0.21 1.77
CA ARG A 211 -19.16 -1.00 2.03
C ARG A 211 -19.57 -1.17 3.49
N VAL A 212 -19.47 -0.11 4.27
CA VAL A 212 -19.97 -0.09 5.66
C VAL A 212 -21.48 -0.22 5.65
N ALA A 213 -22.00 -1.23 6.35
CA ALA A 213 -23.43 -1.55 6.36
C ALA A 213 -24.26 -0.50 7.11
N ASP A 214 -23.80 -0.06 8.27
CA ASP A 214 -24.41 1.02 9.05
C ASP A 214 -23.41 2.17 9.28
N PRO A 215 -23.56 3.28 8.55
CA PRO A 215 -22.69 4.44 8.71
C PRO A 215 -22.72 5.06 10.10
N ARG A 216 -23.73 4.77 10.93
CA ARG A 216 -23.81 5.30 12.31
C ARG A 216 -22.81 4.62 13.26
N GLN A 217 -22.37 3.43 12.93
CA GLN A 217 -21.41 2.66 13.73
C GLN A 217 -19.96 3.03 13.46
N LEU A 218 -19.65 3.78 12.38
CA LEU A 218 -18.31 4.20 12.02
C LEU A 218 -18.21 5.72 11.94
N THR A 219 -17.40 6.29 12.81
CA THR A 219 -16.97 7.68 12.73
C THR A 219 -15.56 7.75 12.16
N ILE A 220 -15.36 8.59 11.14
CA ILE A 220 -14.05 8.81 10.52
C ILE A 220 -13.67 10.27 10.73
N LEU A 221 -12.53 10.50 11.40
CA LEU A 221 -11.94 11.81 11.58
C LEU A 221 -10.62 11.89 10.82
N THR A 222 -10.50 12.88 9.95
CA THR A 222 -9.27 13.18 9.20
C THR A 222 -8.59 14.43 9.75
N GLY A 223 -7.29 14.61 9.44
CA GLY A 223 -6.49 15.68 10.01
C GLY A 223 -6.17 15.46 11.49
N CYS A 224 -6.19 14.21 11.95
CA CYS A 224 -5.95 13.82 13.33
C CYS A 224 -4.54 13.21 13.47
N HIS A 225 -3.59 14.01 13.92
CA HIS A 225 -2.24 13.53 14.21
C HIS A 225 -2.19 12.94 15.62
N VAL A 226 -2.13 11.62 15.70
CA VAL A 226 -2.04 10.92 17.00
C VAL A 226 -0.63 11.08 17.54
N THR A 227 -0.54 11.44 18.83
CA THR A 227 0.70 11.79 19.54
C THR A 227 1.04 10.83 20.68
N GLY A 228 0.12 9.96 21.07
CA GLY A 228 0.36 8.97 22.12
C GLY A 228 -0.87 8.16 22.47
N VAL A 229 -0.62 7.08 23.17
CA VAL A 229 -1.63 6.20 23.78
C VAL A 229 -1.47 6.30 25.29
N ASP A 230 -2.57 6.47 26.00
CA ASP A 230 -2.57 6.45 27.47
C ASP A 230 -2.66 5.01 27.96
N ILE A 231 -1.68 4.62 28.76
CA ILE A 231 -1.57 3.29 29.36
C ILE A 231 -1.78 3.40 30.85
N VAL A 232 -2.80 2.70 31.35
CA VAL A 232 -3.15 2.68 32.79
C VAL A 232 -3.21 1.22 33.24
N HIS A 233 -2.43 0.88 34.25
CA HIS A 233 -2.35 -0.49 34.78
C HIS A 233 -2.09 -1.55 33.69
N GLY A 234 -1.17 -1.25 32.75
CA GLY A 234 -0.83 -2.17 31.65
C GLY A 234 -1.84 -2.26 30.54
N ARG A 235 -2.90 -1.44 30.53
CA ARG A 235 -3.94 -1.41 29.51
C ARG A 235 -3.95 -0.08 28.77
N ALA A 236 -4.02 -0.11 27.46
CA ALA A 236 -4.27 1.05 26.62
C ALA A 236 -5.74 1.49 26.75
N VAL A 237 -5.97 2.71 27.24
CA VAL A 237 -7.32 3.20 27.59
C VAL A 237 -7.79 4.37 26.73
N ALA A 238 -6.87 5.17 26.19
CA ALA A 238 -7.20 6.34 25.40
C ALA A 238 -6.13 6.69 24.38
N VAL A 239 -6.51 7.47 23.38
CA VAL A 239 -5.61 8.02 22.35
C VAL A 239 -5.59 9.53 22.46
N ARG A 240 -4.38 10.10 22.47
CA ARG A 240 -4.14 11.56 22.39
C ARG A 240 -3.82 11.94 20.95
N TYR A 241 -4.44 12.98 20.46
CA TYR A 241 -4.19 13.46 19.09
C TYR A 241 -4.33 14.98 18.99
N VAL A 242 -3.71 15.56 17.97
CA VAL A 242 -3.86 16.97 17.61
C VAL A 242 -4.72 17.07 16.36
N ARG A 243 -5.73 17.94 16.40
CA ARG A 243 -6.59 18.26 15.27
C ARG A 243 -6.87 19.74 15.21
N ASN A 244 -6.67 20.36 14.05
CA ASN A 244 -6.84 21.81 13.86
C ASN A 244 -6.11 22.65 14.95
N GLY A 245 -4.89 22.22 15.33
CA GLY A 245 -4.07 22.87 16.36
C GLY A 245 -4.54 22.66 17.81
N LYS A 246 -5.61 21.90 18.04
CA LYS A 246 -6.12 21.59 19.38
C LYS A 246 -5.73 20.18 19.79
N SER A 247 -5.29 20.05 21.06
CA SER A 247 -5.08 18.75 21.70
C SER A 247 -6.42 18.13 22.06
N CYS A 248 -6.60 16.88 21.67
CA CYS A 248 -7.80 16.10 21.90
C CYS A 248 -7.43 14.75 22.54
N ARG A 249 -8.39 14.16 23.24
CA ARG A 249 -8.28 12.84 23.85
C ARG A 249 -9.58 12.06 23.61
N VAL A 250 -9.47 10.77 23.29
CA VAL A 250 -10.62 9.89 23.13
C VAL A 250 -10.34 8.55 23.82
N GLU A 251 -11.33 8.05 24.54
CA GLU A 251 -11.27 6.76 25.23
C GLU A 251 -11.82 5.65 24.34
N ALA A 252 -11.23 4.46 24.48
CA ALA A 252 -11.72 3.22 23.90
C ALA A 252 -12.23 2.31 25.02
N ALA A 253 -13.48 1.88 24.92
CA ALA A 253 -14.07 1.00 25.94
C ALA A 253 -13.51 -0.44 25.85
N GLN A 254 -13.17 -0.90 24.65
CA GLN A 254 -12.65 -2.24 24.42
C GLN A 254 -11.17 -2.18 24.03
N GLU A 255 -10.85 -1.73 22.80
CA GLU A 255 -9.47 -1.80 22.30
C GLU A 255 -9.06 -0.58 21.48
N ILE A 256 -7.74 -0.35 21.44
CA ILE A 256 -7.06 0.59 20.54
C ILE A 256 -6.26 -0.23 19.54
N LEU A 257 -6.51 0.00 18.25
CA LEU A 257 -5.89 -0.70 17.15
C LEU A 257 -4.92 0.24 16.43
N LEU A 258 -3.63 -0.07 16.46
CA LEU A 258 -2.60 0.73 15.78
C LEU A 258 -2.39 0.21 14.36
N ALA A 259 -2.71 1.04 13.37
CA ALA A 259 -2.65 0.72 11.95
C ALA A 259 -1.99 1.85 11.13
N SER A 260 -1.00 2.55 11.73
CA SER A 260 -0.37 3.74 11.16
C SER A 260 0.82 3.43 10.22
N GLY A 261 1.03 2.17 9.87
CA GLY A 261 2.18 1.69 9.11
C GLY A 261 3.40 1.41 10.00
N CYS A 262 4.40 0.73 9.46
CA CYS A 262 5.54 0.24 10.26
C CYS A 262 6.27 1.37 10.99
N VAL A 263 6.62 2.46 10.32
CA VAL A 263 7.37 3.58 10.93
C VAL A 263 6.54 4.31 12.00
N ASN A 264 5.33 4.77 11.64
CA ASN A 264 4.54 5.57 12.58
C ASN A 264 3.96 4.75 13.73
N THR A 265 3.64 3.47 13.52
CA THR A 265 3.18 2.59 14.61
C THR A 265 4.30 2.36 15.61
N THR A 266 5.50 2.08 15.14
CA THR A 266 6.69 1.93 15.98
C THR A 266 6.97 3.21 16.77
N GLN A 267 7.01 4.37 16.10
CA GLN A 267 7.22 5.65 16.78
C GLN A 267 6.13 5.91 17.83
N LEU A 268 4.86 5.63 17.52
CA LEU A 268 3.76 5.84 18.43
C LEU A 268 3.84 4.94 19.66
N LEU A 269 4.26 3.69 19.52
CA LEU A 269 4.53 2.78 20.64
C LEU A 269 5.63 3.34 21.53
N MET A 270 6.76 3.76 20.96
CA MET A 270 7.87 4.34 21.71
C MET A 270 7.47 5.64 22.43
N LEU A 271 6.76 6.55 21.76
CA LEU A 271 6.21 7.76 22.37
C LEU A 271 5.18 7.48 23.49
N SER A 272 4.64 6.27 23.51
CA SER A 272 3.69 5.80 24.53
C SER A 272 4.37 4.95 25.62
N GLY A 273 5.71 4.90 25.63
CA GLY A 273 6.48 4.20 26.67
C GLY A 273 6.64 2.69 26.45
N ILE A 274 6.43 2.20 25.23
CA ILE A 274 6.61 0.79 24.84
C ILE A 274 7.73 0.73 23.81
N GLY A 275 8.89 0.17 24.15
CA GLY A 275 10.06 0.12 23.29
C GLY A 275 11.33 -0.16 24.09
N PRO A 276 12.53 -0.02 23.46
CA PRO A 276 13.80 -0.20 24.16
C PRO A 276 13.93 0.76 25.34
N ALA A 277 14.02 0.24 26.57
CA ALA A 277 13.96 1.04 27.79
C ALA A 277 15.03 2.14 27.84
N ASP A 278 16.27 1.82 27.44
CA ASP A 278 17.38 2.77 27.45
C ASP A 278 17.14 3.94 26.48
N ASP A 279 16.56 3.68 25.32
CA ASP A 279 16.22 4.70 24.33
C ASP A 279 15.11 5.60 24.84
N LEU A 280 14.07 5.02 25.41
CA LEU A 280 12.96 5.76 25.99
C LEU A 280 13.44 6.69 27.12
N LEU A 281 14.25 6.18 28.04
CA LEU A 281 14.81 6.96 29.16
C LEU A 281 15.71 8.10 28.67
N ARG A 282 16.53 7.88 27.65
CA ARG A 282 17.36 8.94 27.05
C ARG A 282 16.54 10.09 26.47
N HIS A 283 15.31 9.80 26.04
CA HIS A 283 14.36 10.81 25.55
C HIS A 283 13.38 11.32 26.61
N GLY A 284 13.56 10.96 27.90
CA GLY A 284 12.70 11.38 28.99
C GLY A 284 11.29 10.77 28.93
N ILE A 285 11.13 9.65 28.25
CA ILE A 285 9.86 8.92 28.14
C ILE A 285 9.80 7.85 29.24
N ALA A 286 8.71 7.88 30.03
CA ALA A 286 8.47 6.86 31.04
C ALA A 286 8.26 5.49 30.40
N VAL A 287 8.96 4.46 30.92
CA VAL A 287 8.87 3.09 30.40
C VAL A 287 7.64 2.40 31.00
N HIS A 288 6.71 2.01 30.14
CA HIS A 288 5.58 1.14 30.49
C HIS A 288 5.87 -0.33 30.20
N ALA A 289 6.62 -0.61 29.13
CA ALA A 289 7.10 -1.95 28.80
C ALA A 289 8.44 -1.85 28.07
N ASP A 290 9.43 -2.61 28.55
CA ASP A 290 10.67 -2.80 27.83
C ASP A 290 10.48 -3.82 26.71
N ALA A 291 10.62 -3.37 25.48
CA ALA A 291 10.41 -4.16 24.26
C ALA A 291 11.51 -3.81 23.23
N PRO A 292 12.70 -4.40 23.36
CA PRO A 292 13.87 -4.02 22.58
C PRO A 292 13.74 -4.25 21.07
N GLU A 293 12.84 -5.14 20.64
CA GLU A 293 12.60 -5.42 19.23
C GLU A 293 11.74 -4.34 18.53
N ILE A 294 11.10 -3.45 19.28
CA ILE A 294 10.30 -2.36 18.67
C ILE A 294 11.24 -1.31 18.06
N GLY A 295 11.15 -1.17 16.74
CA GLY A 295 12.00 -0.29 15.94
C GLY A 295 13.27 -0.95 15.42
N ALA A 296 13.52 -2.22 15.77
CA ALA A 296 14.60 -3.01 15.24
C ALA A 296 14.18 -3.81 14.00
N ASN A 297 15.16 -4.38 13.29
CA ASN A 297 15.00 -5.36 12.22
C ASN A 297 14.10 -4.91 11.05
N MET A 298 14.08 -3.61 10.74
CA MET A 298 13.35 -3.11 9.59
C MET A 298 14.02 -3.61 8.31
N GLN A 299 13.22 -4.27 7.48
CA GLN A 299 13.63 -4.70 6.14
C GLN A 299 12.86 -3.92 5.09
N ASN A 300 13.51 -3.64 3.96
CA ASN A 300 12.89 -3.06 2.78
C ASN A 300 13.51 -3.70 1.54
N HIS A 301 12.80 -3.63 0.41
CA HIS A 301 13.29 -4.15 -0.86
C HIS A 301 14.62 -3.51 -1.24
N VAL A 302 15.59 -4.32 -1.59
CA VAL A 302 16.80 -3.88 -2.28
C VAL A 302 16.48 -3.79 -3.76
N ALA A 303 16.77 -2.65 -4.38
CA ALA A 303 16.46 -2.43 -5.79
C ALA A 303 17.68 -1.90 -6.53
N ALA A 304 18.00 -2.51 -7.67
CA ALA A 304 18.94 -1.97 -8.65
C ALA A 304 18.17 -1.47 -9.87
N THR A 305 18.45 -0.24 -10.31
CA THR A 305 17.79 0.33 -11.49
C THR A 305 18.74 0.34 -12.68
N LEU A 306 18.34 -0.33 -13.75
CA LEU A 306 19.05 -0.30 -15.03
C LEU A 306 18.27 0.59 -16.01
N GLN A 307 18.97 1.48 -16.71
CA GLN A 307 18.39 2.35 -17.72
C GLN A 307 18.95 2.02 -19.10
N PHE A 308 18.05 1.88 -20.06
CA PHE A 308 18.40 1.63 -21.46
C PHE A 308 17.84 2.73 -22.35
N GLY A 309 18.62 3.16 -23.33
CA GLY A 309 18.12 3.98 -24.43
C GLY A 309 17.32 3.11 -25.38
N LEU A 310 16.16 3.60 -25.78
CA LEU A 310 15.27 2.92 -26.73
C LEU A 310 15.00 3.83 -27.93
N ASP A 311 14.66 3.22 -29.07
CA ASP A 311 14.22 3.95 -30.25
C ASP A 311 12.92 4.72 -29.96
N ALA A 312 12.72 5.80 -30.71
CA ALA A 312 11.56 6.69 -30.51
C ALA A 312 10.21 5.95 -30.72
N GLY A 313 9.23 6.35 -29.91
CA GLY A 313 7.85 5.85 -30.01
C GLY A 313 7.54 4.62 -29.15
N LEU A 314 8.53 4.01 -28.51
CA LEU A 314 8.33 2.79 -27.73
C LEU A 314 7.92 3.02 -26.29
N THR A 315 8.17 4.20 -25.76
CA THR A 315 7.99 4.51 -24.32
C THR A 315 6.79 5.40 -24.04
N ALA A 316 6.32 5.39 -22.78
CA ALA A 316 5.31 6.32 -22.30
C ALA A 316 5.77 7.79 -22.43
N THR A 317 7.07 8.05 -22.26
CA THR A 317 7.64 9.40 -22.40
C THR A 317 7.44 9.91 -23.83
N ASP A 318 7.60 9.06 -24.83
CA ASP A 318 7.42 9.45 -26.23
C ASP A 318 5.94 9.66 -26.56
N GLN A 319 5.08 8.76 -26.09
CA GLN A 319 3.64 8.81 -26.36
C GLN A 319 2.94 9.99 -25.63
N LEU A 320 3.51 10.48 -24.52
CA LEU A 320 2.97 11.61 -23.77
C LEU A 320 3.57 12.96 -24.16
N ARG A 321 4.12 13.09 -25.40
CA ARG A 321 4.61 14.35 -25.94
C ARG A 321 3.70 14.90 -27.04
N GLY A 322 3.59 16.22 -27.10
CA GLY A 322 2.87 16.92 -28.16
C GLY A 322 1.44 16.42 -28.37
N ALA A 323 1.08 16.07 -29.61
CA ALA A 323 -0.25 15.55 -29.95
C ALA A 323 -0.60 14.25 -29.23
N GLY A 324 0.37 13.41 -28.91
CA GLY A 324 0.16 12.19 -28.14
C GLY A 324 -0.39 12.43 -26.76
N ALA A 325 0.12 13.45 -26.06
CA ALA A 325 -0.40 13.84 -24.74
C ALA A 325 -1.88 14.29 -24.82
N MET A 326 -2.24 15.03 -25.86
CA MET A 326 -3.64 15.45 -26.08
C MET A 326 -4.54 14.24 -26.37
N THR A 327 -4.07 13.31 -27.19
CA THR A 327 -4.79 12.07 -27.48
C THR A 327 -5.00 11.23 -26.22
N ALA A 328 -3.94 11.02 -25.42
CA ALA A 328 -4.03 10.28 -24.17
C ALA A 328 -5.01 10.96 -23.17
N ALA A 329 -4.96 12.28 -23.07
CA ALA A 329 -5.89 13.03 -22.24
C ALA A 329 -7.34 12.89 -22.72
N ALA A 330 -7.59 13.00 -24.02
CA ALA A 330 -8.92 12.83 -24.60
C ALA A 330 -9.46 11.40 -24.38
N GLN A 331 -8.65 10.37 -24.64
CA GLN A 331 -9.03 8.97 -24.39
C GLN A 331 -9.41 8.73 -22.92
N TYR A 332 -8.62 9.31 -22.02
CA TYR A 332 -8.89 9.17 -20.59
C TYR A 332 -10.15 9.95 -20.14
N LEU A 333 -10.33 11.20 -20.56
CA LEU A 333 -11.47 12.03 -20.18
C LEU A 333 -12.80 11.50 -20.73
N ILE A 334 -12.79 10.97 -21.95
CA ILE A 334 -14.01 10.45 -22.61
C ILE A 334 -14.34 9.05 -22.14
N GLY A 335 -13.34 8.16 -22.07
CA GLY A 335 -13.58 6.72 -21.85
C GLY A 335 -12.78 6.07 -20.74
N ARG A 336 -11.95 6.84 -20.01
CA ARG A 336 -11.01 6.29 -19.00
C ARG A 336 -10.18 5.13 -19.54
N ARG A 337 -9.66 5.31 -20.74
CA ARG A 337 -8.90 4.33 -21.51
C ARG A 337 -7.54 4.90 -21.90
N GLY A 338 -6.68 4.01 -22.43
CA GLY A 338 -5.36 4.34 -22.91
C GLY A 338 -4.35 4.54 -21.79
N LEU A 339 -3.18 5.04 -22.13
CA LEU A 339 -1.98 5.08 -21.30
C LEU A 339 -2.19 5.69 -19.91
N LEU A 340 -3.08 6.69 -19.77
CA LEU A 340 -3.33 7.32 -18.48
C LEU A 340 -4.12 6.44 -17.51
N SER A 341 -4.78 5.38 -18.01
CA SER A 341 -5.53 4.40 -17.21
C SER A 341 -4.75 3.13 -16.90
N GLU A 342 -3.52 3.03 -17.37
CA GLU A 342 -2.67 1.85 -17.24
C GLU A 342 -1.69 1.99 -16.06
N LEU A 343 -1.08 0.86 -15.67
CA LEU A 343 0.00 0.85 -14.68
C LEU A 343 1.24 1.56 -15.23
N PRO A 344 1.93 2.38 -14.41
CA PRO A 344 3.22 2.96 -14.79
C PRO A 344 4.30 1.92 -15.04
N THR A 345 4.15 0.76 -14.43
CA THR A 345 5.04 -0.40 -14.52
C THR A 345 4.20 -1.62 -14.92
N PRO A 346 3.88 -1.77 -16.23
CA PRO A 346 2.83 -2.69 -16.64
C PRO A 346 3.24 -4.17 -16.64
N ALA A 347 4.52 -4.45 -16.81
CA ALA A 347 5.03 -5.82 -16.96
C ALA A 347 6.27 -6.06 -16.12
N GLY A 348 6.58 -7.31 -15.90
CA GLY A 348 7.77 -7.74 -15.19
C GLY A 348 7.95 -9.25 -15.23
N ALA A 349 8.90 -9.73 -14.44
CA ALA A 349 9.14 -11.14 -14.27
C ALA A 349 9.42 -11.47 -12.83
N LEU A 350 8.97 -12.64 -12.40
CA LEU A 350 9.35 -13.30 -11.16
C LEU A 350 10.34 -14.40 -11.53
N ILE A 351 11.54 -14.32 -11.00
CA ILE A 351 12.65 -15.19 -11.37
C ILE A 351 13.25 -15.82 -10.13
N ARG A 352 13.78 -17.01 -10.31
CA ARG A 352 14.60 -17.69 -9.33
C ARG A 352 16.06 -17.42 -9.65
N ALA A 353 16.73 -16.61 -8.85
CA ALA A 353 18.14 -16.28 -8.98
C ALA A 353 19.02 -17.11 -8.03
N GLY A 354 18.46 -17.60 -6.92
CA GLY A 354 19.13 -18.44 -5.93
C GLY A 354 18.80 -19.93 -6.02
N GLU A 355 19.15 -20.67 -4.96
CA GLU A 355 18.94 -22.13 -4.88
C GLU A 355 17.58 -22.52 -4.26
N GLY A 356 16.71 -21.56 -3.97
CA GLY A 356 15.38 -21.78 -3.35
C GLY A 356 14.36 -22.44 -4.32
N ASP A 357 13.24 -22.87 -3.76
CA ASP A 357 12.17 -23.58 -4.50
C ASP A 357 11.22 -22.67 -5.27
N GLY A 358 11.36 -21.35 -5.17
CA GLY A 358 10.48 -20.37 -5.80
C GLY A 358 11.21 -19.11 -6.27
N PRO A 359 10.49 -18.17 -6.90
CA PRO A 359 11.04 -16.88 -7.27
C PRO A 359 11.52 -16.11 -6.04
N ASP A 360 12.75 -15.60 -6.11
CA ASP A 360 13.41 -14.81 -5.07
C ASP A 360 13.84 -13.42 -5.58
N ALA A 361 13.60 -13.14 -6.86
CA ALA A 361 13.85 -11.83 -7.44
C ALA A 361 12.70 -11.40 -8.37
N GLN A 362 12.45 -10.09 -8.40
CA GLN A 362 11.44 -9.48 -9.24
C GLN A 362 12.08 -8.49 -10.22
N ILE A 363 11.79 -8.64 -11.50
CA ILE A 363 12.13 -7.65 -12.53
C ILE A 363 10.89 -6.81 -12.79
N ILE A 364 11.03 -5.47 -12.73
CA ILE A 364 9.94 -4.54 -12.99
C ILE A 364 10.29 -3.67 -14.19
N LEU A 365 9.47 -3.72 -15.24
CA LEU A 365 9.61 -2.86 -16.42
C LEU A 365 8.94 -1.51 -16.14
N GLY A 366 9.73 -0.43 -16.17
CA GLY A 366 9.22 0.93 -16.20
C GLY A 366 9.04 1.43 -17.64
N GLY A 367 7.84 1.87 -17.97
CA GLY A 367 7.49 2.31 -19.32
C GLY A 367 8.10 3.64 -19.78
N GLY A 368 8.90 4.30 -18.96
CA GLY A 368 9.59 5.57 -19.28
C GLY A 368 9.84 6.43 -18.07
N VAL A 369 10.77 7.38 -18.19
CA VAL A 369 11.08 8.37 -17.16
C VAL A 369 10.67 9.76 -17.65
N PRO A 370 9.90 10.54 -16.86
CA PRO A 370 9.59 11.92 -17.22
C PRO A 370 10.86 12.74 -17.47
N GLY A 371 11.00 13.28 -18.69
CA GLY A 371 12.08 14.20 -19.06
C GLY A 371 13.31 13.59 -19.75
N ARG A 372 13.42 12.27 -19.89
CA ARG A 372 14.48 11.61 -20.67
C ARG A 372 13.88 10.45 -21.46
N GLY A 373 14.19 10.33 -22.73
CA GLY A 373 13.69 9.26 -23.62
C GLY A 373 14.31 7.89 -23.31
N ALA A 374 14.18 7.43 -22.08
CA ALA A 374 14.70 6.15 -21.61
C ALA A 374 13.63 5.38 -20.83
N GLY A 375 13.48 4.12 -21.12
CA GLY A 375 12.85 3.14 -20.24
C GLY A 375 13.78 2.79 -19.07
N TRP A 376 13.23 2.29 -17.98
CA TRP A 376 14.00 1.77 -16.86
C TRP A 376 13.50 0.38 -16.46
N LEU A 377 14.42 -0.44 -16.01
CA LEU A 377 14.17 -1.75 -15.45
C LEU A 377 14.65 -1.74 -13.99
N ALA A 378 13.80 -2.13 -13.08
CA ALA A 378 14.20 -2.33 -11.69
C ALA A 378 14.21 -3.83 -11.39
N VAL A 379 15.28 -4.31 -10.77
CA VAL A 379 15.39 -5.65 -10.21
C VAL A 379 15.26 -5.51 -8.70
N LEU A 380 14.30 -6.20 -8.12
CA LEU A 380 14.10 -6.31 -6.69
C LEU A 380 14.46 -7.73 -6.27
N SER A 381 15.23 -7.87 -5.21
CA SER A 381 15.51 -9.15 -4.53
C SER A 381 15.05 -9.06 -3.08
N ASP A 382 14.54 -10.13 -2.56
CA ASP A 382 14.21 -10.29 -1.13
C ASP A 382 15.46 -10.50 -0.27
#